data_f9ad3a0c41eb0470982c206ea299047e
#
_entry.id   f9ad3a0c41eb0470982c206ea299047e
#
_cell.length_a   1.000
_cell.length_b   1.000
_cell.length_c   1.000
_cell.angle_alpha   90.00
_cell.angle_beta   90.00
_cell.angle_gamma   90.00
#
_symmetry.space_group_name_H-M   'P 1'
#
loop_
_entity.id
_entity.type
_entity.pdbx_description
1 polymer ?
#
loop_
_entity_poly.entity_id
_entity_poly.type
_entity_poly.pdbx_seq_one_letter_code
_entity_poly.pdbx_strand_id
1 'polypeptide(L)'
;MKNKSITEPRTSHTFDAYTNSEIRSAAETGIYDIRGGGSKRNLPNFDDLLFLGASISRYPLEGYRESCNTKVILGDRFSSNPLNLEIPITIAGMSFGALSAQAKEALGRGASLVGTSTTTGDGGMTKEERGH
;
A
#
# COMPACT_ATOMS: atom_id res chain seq x y z
N MET A 1 -47.59 -7.53 -22.76
CA MET A 1 -46.49 -6.56 -22.81
C MET A 1 -45.81 -6.52 -21.45
N LYS A 2 -44.62 -7.14 -21.32
CA LYS A 2 -43.85 -7.09 -20.06
C LYS A 2 -42.97 -5.86 -20.12
N ASN A 3 -43.28 -4.88 -19.29
CA ASN A 3 -42.46 -3.69 -19.09
C ASN A 3 -41.14 -4.12 -18.44
N LYS A 4 -40.10 -4.31 -19.24
CA LYS A 4 -38.73 -4.37 -18.75
C LYS A 4 -38.30 -2.94 -18.44
N SER A 5 -38.48 -2.52 -17.20
CA SER A 5 -37.75 -1.36 -16.73
C SER A 5 -36.26 -1.75 -16.70
N ILE A 6 -35.55 -1.41 -17.75
CA ILE A 6 -34.09 -1.46 -17.77
C ILE A 6 -33.66 -0.32 -16.89
N THR A 7 -33.58 -0.56 -15.58
CA THR A 7 -32.85 0.34 -14.69
C THR A 7 -31.40 0.23 -15.09
N GLU A 8 -30.86 1.29 -15.65
CA GLU A 8 -29.42 1.38 -15.89
C GLU A 8 -28.67 1.08 -14.59
N PRO A 9 -27.60 0.26 -14.65
CA PRO A 9 -26.85 -0.08 -13.47
C PRO A 9 -26.27 1.20 -12.86
N ARG A 10 -26.58 1.45 -11.60
CA ARG A 10 -25.91 2.52 -10.86
C ARG A 10 -24.42 2.21 -10.78
N THR A 11 -23.60 3.10 -11.26
CA THR A 11 -22.16 3.01 -11.17
C THR A 11 -21.64 3.95 -10.09
N SER A 12 -20.52 3.59 -9.49
CA SER A 12 -19.80 4.41 -8.52
C SER A 12 -18.29 4.33 -8.83
N HIS A 13 -17.50 5.11 -8.13
CA HIS A 13 -16.04 5.01 -8.26
C HIS A 13 -15.49 3.64 -7.83
N THR A 14 -16.19 2.93 -6.95
CA THR A 14 -15.80 1.58 -6.49
C THR A 14 -16.40 0.49 -7.35
N PHE A 15 -17.65 0.70 -7.80
CA PHE A 15 -18.39 -0.23 -8.64
C PHE A 15 -18.63 0.41 -10.01
N ASP A 16 -17.60 0.42 -10.83
CA ASP A 16 -17.68 0.87 -12.21
C ASP A 16 -18.46 -0.11 -13.09
N ALA A 17 -18.69 0.26 -14.34
CA ALA A 17 -19.46 -0.56 -15.28
C ALA A 17 -18.82 -1.96 -15.49
N TYR A 18 -17.49 -2.01 -15.52
CA TYR A 18 -16.75 -3.27 -15.70
C TYR A 18 -16.91 -4.17 -14.46
N THR A 19 -16.65 -3.65 -13.27
CA THR A 19 -16.83 -4.40 -12.02
C THR A 19 -18.25 -4.90 -11.86
N ASN A 20 -19.25 -4.08 -12.17
CA ASN A 20 -20.64 -4.49 -12.15
C ASN A 20 -20.94 -5.61 -13.16
N SER A 21 -20.33 -5.60 -14.35
CA SER A 21 -20.50 -6.67 -15.34
C SER A 21 -19.88 -7.98 -14.87
N GLU A 22 -18.69 -7.94 -14.25
CA GLU A 22 -18.04 -9.12 -13.67
C GLU A 22 -18.89 -9.75 -12.55
N ILE A 23 -19.41 -8.92 -11.64
CA ILE A 23 -20.28 -9.39 -10.54
C ILE A 23 -21.54 -10.06 -11.09
N ARG A 24 -22.17 -9.49 -12.10
CA ARG A 24 -23.35 -10.07 -12.72
C ARG A 24 -23.05 -11.38 -13.44
N SER A 25 -21.99 -11.42 -14.22
CA SER A 25 -21.55 -12.63 -14.89
C SER A 25 -21.25 -13.74 -13.89
N ALA A 26 -20.57 -13.43 -12.80
CA ALA A 26 -20.31 -14.40 -11.74
C ALA A 26 -21.60 -14.88 -11.04
N ALA A 27 -22.53 -13.97 -10.81
CA ALA A 27 -23.83 -14.32 -10.21
C ALA A 27 -24.69 -15.19 -11.12
N GLU A 28 -24.65 -14.99 -12.44
CA GLU A 28 -25.41 -15.74 -13.41
C GLU A 28 -24.81 -17.12 -13.74
N THR A 29 -23.48 -17.18 -13.82
CA THR A 29 -22.76 -18.37 -14.31
C THR A 29 -22.14 -19.21 -13.20
N GLY A 30 -21.97 -18.66 -12.00
CA GLY A 30 -21.21 -19.27 -10.92
C GLY A 30 -19.67 -19.29 -11.17
N ILE A 31 -19.21 -18.69 -12.27
CA ILE A 31 -17.80 -18.62 -12.65
C ILE A 31 -17.28 -17.21 -12.39
N TYR A 32 -16.19 -17.11 -11.65
CA TYR A 32 -15.51 -15.85 -11.37
C TYR A 32 -14.04 -15.96 -11.72
N ASP A 33 -13.44 -14.84 -12.04
CA ASP A 33 -12.01 -14.77 -12.39
C ASP A 33 -11.15 -14.92 -11.13
N ILE A 34 -10.20 -15.86 -11.16
CA ILE A 34 -9.26 -16.10 -10.06
C ILE A 34 -8.09 -15.10 -10.18
N ARG A 35 -8.42 -13.84 -10.15
CA ARG A 35 -7.42 -12.76 -10.09
C ARG A 35 -7.47 -12.09 -8.73
N GLY A 36 -6.33 -11.59 -8.29
CA GLY A 36 -6.30 -10.72 -7.11
C GLY A 36 -7.25 -9.54 -7.30
N GLY A 37 -8.21 -9.39 -6.37
CA GLY A 37 -9.08 -8.22 -6.35
C GLY A 37 -8.26 -7.00 -5.93
N GLY A 38 -8.20 -5.98 -6.78
CA GLY A 38 -7.60 -4.69 -6.48
C GLY A 38 -8.60 -3.57 -6.66
N SER A 39 -8.39 -2.43 -6.00
CA SER A 39 -9.17 -1.24 -6.28
C SER A 39 -8.86 -0.75 -7.70
N LYS A 40 -9.90 -0.58 -8.51
CA LYS A 40 -9.81 0.07 -9.83
C LYS A 40 -10.06 1.59 -9.74
N ARG A 41 -10.27 2.09 -8.53
CA ARG A 41 -10.41 3.51 -8.29
C ARG A 41 -9.11 4.23 -8.65
N ASN A 42 -9.24 5.35 -9.34
CA ASN A 42 -8.12 6.26 -9.54
C ASN A 42 -7.73 6.86 -8.18
N LEU A 43 -6.63 6.38 -7.62
CA LEU A 43 -6.07 6.84 -6.36
C LEU A 43 -4.99 7.86 -6.65
N PRO A 44 -4.76 8.83 -5.75
CA PRO A 44 -3.62 9.73 -5.84
C PRO A 44 -2.31 8.95 -5.98
N ASN A 45 -1.44 9.40 -6.85
CA ASN A 45 -0.10 8.85 -7.08
C ASN A 45 0.94 9.97 -6.97
N PHE A 46 2.21 9.65 -7.17
CA PHE A 46 3.27 10.65 -7.04
C PHE A 46 3.20 11.77 -8.08
N ASP A 47 2.57 11.54 -9.24
CA ASP A 47 2.39 12.59 -10.26
C ASP A 47 1.37 13.64 -9.85
N ASP A 48 0.48 13.31 -8.89
CA ASP A 48 -0.50 14.23 -8.32
C ASP A 48 0.09 15.11 -7.19
N LEU A 49 1.35 14.87 -6.80
CA LEU A 49 2.02 15.57 -5.71
C LEU A 49 3.04 16.57 -6.24
N LEU A 50 3.03 17.76 -5.65
CA LEU A 50 3.98 18.82 -5.96
C LEU A 50 4.65 19.28 -4.67
N PHE A 51 5.98 19.30 -4.67
CA PHE A 51 6.74 19.95 -3.62
C PHE A 51 6.75 21.46 -3.83
N LEU A 52 6.22 22.20 -2.86
CA LEU A 52 6.31 23.65 -2.88
C LEU A 52 7.70 24.10 -2.42
N GLY A 53 8.43 24.71 -3.31
CA GLY A 53 9.75 25.27 -2.99
C GLY A 53 9.63 26.43 -2.00
N ALA A 54 10.53 26.45 -1.02
CA ALA A 54 10.60 27.52 0.00
C ALA A 54 11.69 28.57 -0.30
N SER A 55 12.21 28.63 -1.52
CA SER A 55 13.34 29.46 -1.92
C SER A 55 13.16 30.97 -1.74
N ILE A 56 11.90 31.45 -1.71
CA ILE A 56 11.57 32.85 -1.43
C ILE A 56 11.55 33.14 0.08
N SER A 57 11.24 32.15 0.90
CA SER A 57 11.04 32.30 2.35
C SER A 57 12.20 31.76 3.19
N ARG A 58 13.03 30.89 2.63
CA ARG A 58 14.18 30.27 3.29
C ARG A 58 15.33 30.05 2.31
N TYR A 59 16.55 30.06 2.83
CA TYR A 59 17.68 29.58 2.06
C TYR A 59 17.51 28.08 1.77
N PRO A 60 17.68 27.64 0.51
CA PRO A 60 17.60 26.22 0.20
C PRO A 60 18.73 25.45 0.89
N LEU A 61 18.38 24.23 1.39
CA LEU A 61 19.38 23.30 1.91
C LEU A 61 20.23 22.77 0.75
N GLU A 62 21.53 22.84 0.91
CA GLU A 62 22.47 22.29 -0.07
C GLU A 62 22.89 20.89 0.39
N GLY A 63 22.42 19.85 -0.28
CA GLY A 63 22.60 18.44 0.12
C GLY A 63 24.04 17.97 0.28
N TYR A 64 25.02 18.70 -0.23
CA TYR A 64 26.45 18.44 -0.01
C TYR A 64 27.02 19.16 1.22
N ARG A 65 26.31 20.10 1.80
CA ARG A 65 26.71 20.86 2.99
C ARG A 65 25.90 20.52 4.22
N GLU A 66 24.68 20.09 4.03
CA GLU A 66 23.70 19.93 5.10
C GLU A 66 23.07 18.53 5.01
N SER A 67 22.97 17.86 6.15
CA SER A 67 22.29 16.58 6.24
C SER A 67 20.80 16.79 6.45
N CYS A 68 19.99 16.06 5.67
CA CYS A 68 18.56 16.02 5.88
C CYS A 68 18.22 14.88 6.86
N ASN A 69 17.44 15.18 7.90
CA ASN A 69 16.95 14.17 8.82
C ASN A 69 15.75 13.45 8.20
N THR A 70 15.89 12.16 7.96
CA THR A 70 14.84 11.28 7.42
C THR A 70 14.17 10.42 8.47
N LYS A 71 14.59 10.50 9.74
CA LYS A 71 14.07 9.66 10.83
C LYS A 71 12.61 9.98 11.13
N VAL A 72 11.85 8.92 11.37
CA VAL A 72 10.43 9.00 11.74
C VAL A 72 10.18 8.12 12.96
N ILE A 73 9.40 8.63 13.89
CA ILE A 73 8.95 7.88 15.08
C ILE A 73 7.47 7.60 14.91
N LEU A 74 7.11 6.32 14.75
CA LEU A 74 5.71 5.90 14.66
C LEU A 74 5.19 5.55 16.04
N GLY A 75 4.06 6.14 16.41
CA GLY A 75 3.42 5.89 17.70
C GLY A 75 3.97 6.72 18.87
N ASP A 76 4.80 7.70 18.62
CA ASP A 76 5.40 8.58 19.63
C ASP A 76 4.36 9.16 20.62
N ARG A 77 3.18 9.49 20.14
CA ARG A 77 2.13 10.14 20.93
C ARG A 77 1.37 9.18 21.85
N PHE A 78 1.27 7.90 21.50
CA PHE A 78 0.33 6.98 22.15
C PHE A 78 0.94 5.65 22.56
N SER A 79 2.16 5.35 22.17
CA SER A 79 2.84 4.10 22.48
C SER A 79 3.91 4.28 23.54
N SER A 80 3.94 3.39 24.52
CA SER A 80 5.05 3.30 25.48
C SER A 80 6.35 2.78 24.84
N ASN A 81 6.24 2.17 23.67
CA ASN A 81 7.37 1.66 22.89
C ASN A 81 7.19 2.01 21.40
N PRO A 82 7.47 3.26 21.01
CA PRO A 82 7.32 3.71 19.65
C PRO A 82 8.33 3.05 18.71
N LEU A 83 7.95 2.90 17.45
CA LEU A 83 8.82 2.35 16.41
C LEU A 83 9.64 3.46 15.77
N ASN A 84 10.96 3.36 15.89
CA ASN A 84 11.90 4.30 15.28
C ASN A 84 12.33 3.80 13.90
N LEU A 85 12.17 4.64 12.89
CA LEU A 85 12.57 4.38 11.51
C LEU A 85 13.66 5.36 11.09
N GLU A 86 14.69 4.88 10.45
CA GLU A 86 15.77 5.72 9.87
C GLU A 86 15.30 6.41 8.58
N ILE A 87 14.32 5.83 7.89
CA ILE A 87 13.74 6.36 6.65
C ILE A 87 12.21 6.28 6.69
N PRO A 88 11.48 7.23 6.08
CA PRO A 88 10.01 7.26 6.08
C PRO A 88 9.39 6.34 5.01
N ILE A 89 9.95 5.16 4.83
CA ILE A 89 9.51 4.15 3.85
C ILE A 89 9.36 2.84 4.59
N THR A 90 8.20 2.23 4.49
CA THR A 90 7.92 0.91 5.07
C THR A 90 7.52 -0.08 3.98
N ILE A 91 7.81 -1.36 4.19
CA ILE A 91 7.43 -2.42 3.26
C ILE A 91 6.02 -2.90 3.62
N ALA A 92 5.13 -2.89 2.64
CA ALA A 92 3.75 -3.35 2.82
C ALA A 92 3.68 -4.84 3.19
N GLY A 93 2.68 -5.20 3.99
CA GLY A 93 2.43 -6.58 4.37
C GLY A 93 2.08 -7.46 3.18
N MET A 94 2.78 -8.58 3.08
CA MET A 94 2.57 -9.61 2.07
C MET A 94 2.61 -10.96 2.76
N SER A 95 1.50 -11.72 2.73
CA SER A 95 1.36 -12.98 3.45
C SER A 95 2.30 -14.07 2.96
N PHE A 96 2.73 -14.92 3.90
CA PHE A 96 3.37 -16.19 3.56
C PHE A 96 2.36 -17.08 2.81
N GLY A 97 2.79 -17.61 1.67
CA GLY A 97 1.91 -18.31 0.73
C GLY A 97 1.71 -17.50 -0.55
N ALA A 98 1.52 -16.18 -0.45
CA ALA A 98 1.68 -15.27 -1.59
C ALA A 98 3.17 -15.05 -1.91
N LEU A 99 4.00 -14.98 -0.87
CA LEU A 99 5.47 -14.93 -0.98
C LEU A 99 6.11 -16.22 -0.47
N SER A 100 7.26 -16.57 -1.04
CA SER A 100 8.11 -17.66 -0.57
C SER A 100 8.86 -17.27 0.71
N ALA A 101 9.40 -18.29 1.43
CA ALA A 101 10.26 -18.09 2.58
C ALA A 101 11.46 -17.17 2.25
N GLN A 102 12.11 -17.40 1.11
CA GLN A 102 13.26 -16.63 0.66
C GLN A 102 12.88 -15.16 0.41
N ALA A 103 11.70 -14.90 -0.17
CA ALA A 103 11.23 -13.54 -0.38
C ALA A 103 10.95 -12.84 0.97
N LYS A 104 10.35 -13.53 1.92
CA LYS A 104 10.10 -13.00 3.26
C LYS A 104 11.40 -12.68 4.00
N GLU A 105 12.39 -13.56 3.94
CA GLU A 105 13.73 -13.33 4.49
C GLU A 105 14.40 -12.12 3.84
N ALA A 106 14.35 -12.02 2.51
CA ALA A 106 14.95 -10.90 1.79
C ALA A 106 14.34 -9.55 2.17
N LEU A 107 13.01 -9.49 2.35
CA LEU A 107 12.31 -8.28 2.78
C LEU A 107 12.65 -7.90 4.22
N GLY A 108 12.66 -8.86 5.15
CA GLY A 108 13.06 -8.62 6.54
C GLY A 108 14.49 -8.13 6.65
N ARG A 109 15.41 -8.80 5.97
CA ARG A 109 16.82 -8.41 5.92
C ARG A 109 17.03 -7.05 5.28
N GLY A 110 16.32 -6.76 4.19
CA GLY A 110 16.39 -5.45 3.53
C GLY A 110 15.88 -4.33 4.43
N ALA A 111 14.76 -4.55 5.13
CA ALA A 111 14.24 -3.58 6.09
C ALA A 111 15.21 -3.31 7.23
N SER A 112 15.81 -4.35 7.82
CA SER A 112 16.82 -4.21 8.88
C SER A 112 18.07 -3.46 8.43
N LEU A 113 18.56 -3.73 7.22
CA LEU A 113 19.75 -3.07 6.69
C LEU A 113 19.60 -1.55 6.55
N VAL A 114 18.41 -1.07 6.25
CA VAL A 114 18.15 0.38 6.09
C VAL A 114 17.45 1.00 7.29
N GLY A 115 17.22 0.23 8.35
CA GLY A 115 16.60 0.72 9.58
C GLY A 115 15.14 1.11 9.40
N THR A 116 14.39 0.32 8.63
CA THR A 116 12.95 0.49 8.46
C THR A 116 12.16 -0.74 8.88
N SER A 117 10.87 -0.76 8.64
CA SER A 117 10.01 -1.87 9.00
C SER A 117 9.39 -2.56 7.80
N THR A 118 9.10 -3.84 7.96
CA THR A 118 8.17 -4.59 7.11
C THR A 118 6.99 -5.07 7.94
N THR A 119 5.84 -5.23 7.32
CA THR A 119 4.66 -5.83 7.93
C THR A 119 4.47 -7.26 7.44
N THR A 120 3.95 -8.11 8.32
CA THR A 120 3.92 -9.56 8.08
C THR A 120 2.84 -10.01 7.10
N GLY A 121 1.77 -9.22 6.93
CA GLY A 121 0.56 -9.63 6.22
C GLY A 121 -0.34 -10.54 7.06
N ASP A 122 -1.42 -11.06 6.46
CA ASP A 122 -2.47 -11.81 7.16
C ASP A 122 -2.01 -13.16 7.72
N GLY A 123 -0.98 -13.75 7.11
CA GLY A 123 -0.39 -15.01 7.56
C GLY A 123 0.44 -14.92 8.85
N GLY A 124 0.64 -13.72 9.39
CA GLY A 124 1.45 -13.47 10.57
C GLY A 124 2.96 -13.53 10.30
N MET A 125 3.73 -13.38 11.38
CA MET A 125 5.19 -13.34 11.33
C MET A 125 5.77 -14.75 11.08
N THR A 126 6.59 -14.87 10.05
CA THR A 126 7.31 -16.11 9.76
C THR A 126 8.63 -16.20 10.53
N LYS A 127 9.23 -17.39 10.53
CA LYS A 127 10.54 -17.60 11.18
C LYS A 127 11.64 -16.79 10.49
N GLU A 128 11.53 -16.67 9.18
CA GLU A 128 12.45 -15.95 8.31
C GLU A 128 12.41 -14.44 8.60
N GLU A 129 11.22 -13.88 8.80
CA GLU A 129 11.08 -12.46 9.17
C GLU A 129 11.58 -12.18 10.59
N ARG A 130 11.35 -13.11 11.52
CA ARG A 130 11.73 -12.93 12.92
C ARG A 130 13.25 -12.93 13.13
N GLY A 131 14.02 -13.48 12.22
CA GLY A 131 15.48 -13.54 12.29
C GLY A 131 16.18 -12.19 12.02
N HIS A 132 15.42 -11.20 11.61
CA HIS A 132 15.91 -9.87 11.22
C HIS A 132 15.17 -8.76 11.91
#